data_cdfe2ca15410c9122bcfb7fb7d211d2e
#
_entry.id   cdfe2ca15410c9122bcfb7fb7d211d2e
#
_cell.length_a   1.000
_cell.length_b   1.000
_cell.length_c   1.000
_cell.angle_alpha   90.00
_cell.angle_beta   90.00
_cell.angle_gamma   90.00
#
_symmetry.space_group_name_H-M   'P 1'
#
loop_
_entity.id
_entity.type
_entity.pdbx_description
1 polymer ?
#
loop_
_entity_poly.entity_id
_entity_poly.type
_entity_poly.pdbx_seq_one_letter_code
_entity_poly.pdbx_strand_id
1 'polypeptide(L)'
;MIYDTSTDVVVSAVAALYHMAESSHTMQLSVNFKQANHLVQVMHQCSEWGQTYIMETLLFFTPQTGQEAHMLADALSRHVQVHSPTLALTASKVAMFLMNYISDMERMNALGRWIGYVLMPHMKAPPEILYTILTNVLLYIQRRPMVLRLELSHFFCTYNDPEYIKLVKLDILYQLATQSNATDVLDELQSCVTDINENIARKATHMIGRLALKWSLVADPCVAALKTIMQGRADYALQESVMVVKDILRKYPDRYGYIVTMLCDHIPSLYESPAKVSMIWILGHFCDRVEGSTDALHDYTLSFLDESSDVQLALLTATVKLFLRKPKSGGPIVQKILHQATDLVANPDVRDRGYFYMRLLTMDANMATAVVFADAAPEEALDLIQQHVLDQLILHGASLVPLLQQNQPVMMQKVRHRFMPDSPALEPSARPHASTHMHAEPSQYHTMHDTDDEAVY
;
A
#
# COMPACT_ATOMS: atom_id res chain seq x y z
N MET A 1 28.68 11.14 -32.91
CA MET A 1 27.22 11.34 -32.91
C MET A 1 26.70 12.03 -31.65
N ILE A 2 27.02 11.58 -30.41
CA ILE A 2 26.54 12.23 -29.16
C ILE A 2 27.05 13.68 -29.02
N TYR A 3 28.18 14.01 -29.58
CA TYR A 3 28.79 15.35 -29.58
C TYR A 3 28.63 16.09 -30.94
N ASP A 4 27.62 15.71 -31.71
CA ASP A 4 27.30 16.37 -32.96
C ASP A 4 26.79 17.81 -32.73
N THR A 5 26.95 18.69 -33.69
CA THR A 5 26.42 20.05 -33.64
C THR A 5 24.92 20.11 -33.91
N SER A 6 24.36 19.10 -34.59
CA SER A 6 22.94 18.96 -34.86
C SER A 6 22.25 18.21 -33.72
N THR A 7 21.29 18.87 -33.09
CA THR A 7 20.46 18.28 -31.99
C THR A 7 19.66 17.05 -32.46
N ASP A 8 19.18 17.04 -33.70
CA ASP A 8 18.43 15.92 -34.28
C ASP A 8 19.28 14.66 -34.43
N VAL A 9 20.57 14.83 -34.79
CA VAL A 9 21.54 13.72 -34.87
C VAL A 9 21.81 13.17 -33.47
N VAL A 10 22.00 14.04 -32.48
CA VAL A 10 22.21 13.64 -31.08
C VAL A 10 20.98 12.85 -30.56
N VAL A 11 19.76 13.38 -30.75
CA VAL A 11 18.53 12.73 -30.32
C VAL A 11 18.35 11.37 -31.00
N SER A 12 18.55 11.30 -32.32
CA SER A 12 18.39 10.03 -33.07
C SER A 12 19.41 8.97 -32.62
N ALA A 13 20.67 9.40 -32.34
CA ALA A 13 21.70 8.50 -31.84
C ALA A 13 21.37 8.00 -30.41
N VAL A 14 20.90 8.89 -29.53
CA VAL A 14 20.50 8.54 -28.16
C VAL A 14 19.29 7.60 -28.16
N ALA A 15 18.28 7.89 -28.97
CA ALA A 15 17.10 7.03 -29.11
C ALA A 15 17.47 5.62 -29.62
N ALA A 16 18.35 5.53 -30.63
CA ALA A 16 18.82 4.24 -31.13
C ALA A 16 19.58 3.45 -30.05
N LEU A 17 20.50 4.11 -29.31
CA LEU A 17 21.23 3.46 -28.20
C LEU A 17 20.30 2.99 -27.10
N TYR A 18 19.31 3.79 -26.73
CA TYR A 18 18.28 3.45 -25.74
C TYR A 18 17.51 2.21 -26.17
N HIS A 19 16.95 2.18 -27.39
CA HIS A 19 16.21 1.05 -27.91
C HIS A 19 17.05 -0.23 -28.05
N MET A 20 18.32 -0.09 -28.47
CA MET A 20 19.22 -1.24 -28.49
C MET A 20 19.51 -1.78 -27.09
N ALA A 21 19.67 -0.91 -26.10
CA ALA A 21 19.89 -1.32 -24.72
C ALA A 21 18.63 -2.00 -24.14
N GLU A 22 17.43 -1.55 -24.49
CA GLU A 22 16.18 -2.17 -24.05
C GLU A 22 15.89 -3.53 -24.71
N SER A 23 16.22 -3.68 -26.00
CA SER A 23 15.94 -4.90 -26.76
C SER A 23 17.01 -5.99 -26.63
N SER A 24 18.25 -5.63 -26.27
CA SER A 24 19.36 -6.59 -26.18
C SER A 24 19.63 -7.00 -24.74
N HIS A 25 19.68 -8.31 -24.47
CA HIS A 25 20.07 -8.84 -23.16
C HIS A 25 21.58 -8.77 -22.89
N THR A 26 22.37 -8.60 -23.94
CA THR A 26 23.84 -8.63 -23.85
C THR A 26 24.47 -7.22 -23.86
N MET A 27 23.76 -6.22 -24.35
CA MET A 27 24.27 -4.86 -24.45
C MET A 27 24.01 -4.10 -23.14
N GLN A 28 25.06 -3.66 -22.49
CA GLN A 28 25.00 -2.77 -21.35
C GLN A 28 25.37 -1.35 -21.82
N LEU A 29 24.39 -0.45 -21.79
CA LEU A 29 24.63 0.97 -22.02
C LEU A 29 25.19 1.57 -20.73
N SER A 30 26.34 2.25 -20.82
CA SER A 30 26.88 3.04 -19.71
C SER A 30 27.14 4.46 -20.18
N VAL A 31 26.73 5.43 -19.38
CA VAL A 31 26.90 6.86 -19.64
C VAL A 31 27.86 7.41 -18.60
N ASN A 32 28.93 8.10 -19.05
CA ASN A 32 29.84 8.77 -18.12
C ASN A 32 29.37 10.20 -17.79
N PHE A 33 29.96 10.83 -16.75
CA PHE A 33 29.54 12.15 -16.28
C PHE A 33 29.65 13.24 -17.37
N LYS A 34 30.70 13.21 -18.20
CA LYS A 34 30.88 14.21 -19.29
C LYS A 34 29.77 14.09 -20.33
N GLN A 35 29.41 12.86 -20.70
CA GLN A 35 28.32 12.59 -21.63
C GLN A 35 26.96 13.00 -21.04
N ALA A 36 26.68 12.61 -19.78
CA ALA A 36 25.45 12.99 -19.09
C ALA A 36 25.28 14.52 -19.01
N ASN A 37 26.32 15.24 -18.61
CA ASN A 37 26.30 16.71 -18.53
C ASN A 37 26.11 17.36 -19.90
N HIS A 38 26.76 16.86 -20.93
CA HIS A 38 26.56 17.35 -22.29
C HIS A 38 25.14 17.14 -22.80
N LEU A 39 24.59 15.95 -22.60
CA LEU A 39 23.20 15.64 -22.98
C LEU A 39 22.19 16.56 -22.29
N VAL A 40 22.36 16.83 -20.99
CA VAL A 40 21.49 17.76 -20.25
C VAL A 40 21.60 19.20 -20.79
N GLN A 41 22.82 19.65 -21.16
CA GLN A 41 23.00 20.98 -21.73
C GLN A 41 22.34 21.15 -23.10
N VAL A 42 22.34 20.13 -23.94
CA VAL A 42 21.75 20.16 -25.30
C VAL A 42 20.22 19.98 -25.23
N MET A 43 19.70 19.37 -24.15
CA MET A 43 18.31 18.96 -24.02
C MET A 43 17.31 20.10 -24.28
N HIS A 44 17.58 21.34 -23.86
CA HIS A 44 16.68 22.47 -24.03
C HIS A 44 16.42 22.87 -25.50
N GLN A 45 17.27 22.43 -26.42
CA GLN A 45 17.12 22.67 -27.86
C GLN A 45 16.40 21.53 -28.59
N CYS A 46 16.10 20.43 -27.86
CA CYS A 46 15.50 19.24 -28.43
C CYS A 46 13.95 19.29 -28.36
N SER A 47 13.30 18.54 -29.25
CA SER A 47 11.84 18.29 -29.15
C SER A 47 11.49 17.57 -27.86
N GLU A 48 10.21 17.56 -27.45
CA GLU A 48 9.74 16.85 -26.25
C GLU A 48 10.14 15.36 -26.25
N TRP A 49 10.00 14.68 -27.36
CA TRP A 49 10.45 13.30 -27.52
C TRP A 49 11.97 13.16 -27.34
N GLY A 50 12.75 14.09 -27.91
CA GLY A 50 14.19 14.12 -27.74
C GLY A 50 14.59 14.30 -26.27
N GLN A 51 13.94 15.21 -25.57
CA GLN A 51 14.15 15.41 -24.15
C GLN A 51 13.82 14.16 -23.32
N THR A 52 12.73 13.47 -23.65
CA THR A 52 12.33 12.21 -22.98
C THR A 52 13.39 11.13 -23.20
N TYR A 53 13.89 10.91 -24.44
CA TYR A 53 14.95 9.92 -24.69
C TYR A 53 16.26 10.26 -23.99
N ILE A 54 16.63 11.53 -23.95
CA ILE A 54 17.81 11.97 -23.19
C ILE A 54 17.65 11.65 -21.71
N MET A 55 16.51 12.02 -21.10
CA MET A 55 16.24 11.75 -19.69
C MET A 55 16.20 10.24 -19.36
N GLU A 56 15.58 9.41 -20.21
CA GLU A 56 15.59 7.96 -20.05
C GLU A 56 17.02 7.38 -20.14
N THR A 57 17.85 7.95 -20.98
CA THR A 57 19.26 7.55 -21.11
C THR A 57 20.10 7.93 -19.89
N LEU A 58 19.73 9.00 -19.15
CA LEU A 58 20.40 9.36 -17.90
C LEU A 58 20.23 8.32 -16.79
N LEU A 59 19.25 7.44 -16.88
CA LEU A 59 19.11 6.31 -15.94
C LEU A 59 20.19 5.24 -16.07
N PHE A 60 20.98 5.27 -17.17
CA PHE A 60 22.16 4.43 -17.34
C PHE A 60 23.47 5.09 -16.86
N PHE A 61 23.38 6.30 -16.33
CA PHE A 61 24.49 6.98 -15.69
C PHE A 61 24.73 6.41 -14.29
N THR A 62 25.99 6.12 -13.96
CA THR A 62 26.40 5.63 -12.64
C THR A 62 27.24 6.68 -11.94
N PRO A 63 26.67 7.52 -11.05
CA PRO A 63 27.44 8.50 -10.29
C PRO A 63 28.49 7.81 -9.42
N GLN A 64 29.74 8.22 -9.50
CA GLN A 64 30.81 7.71 -8.62
C GLN A 64 30.88 8.48 -7.31
N THR A 65 30.45 9.73 -7.32
CA THR A 65 30.41 10.61 -6.14
C THR A 65 29.05 11.29 -6.01
N GLY A 66 28.65 11.61 -4.77
CA GLY A 66 27.44 12.38 -4.53
C GLY A 66 27.46 13.79 -5.15
N GLN A 67 28.66 14.33 -5.41
CA GLN A 67 28.81 15.62 -6.11
C GLN A 67 28.43 15.52 -7.59
N GLU A 68 28.82 14.44 -8.27
CA GLU A 68 28.42 14.22 -9.68
C GLU A 68 26.90 14.13 -9.81
N ALA A 69 26.26 13.35 -8.92
CA ALA A 69 24.81 13.25 -8.89
C ALA A 69 24.14 14.61 -8.65
N HIS A 70 24.66 15.40 -7.71
CA HIS A 70 24.13 16.72 -7.42
C HIS A 70 24.30 17.69 -8.59
N MET A 71 25.49 17.76 -9.20
CA MET A 71 25.75 18.65 -10.35
C MET A 71 24.81 18.31 -11.52
N LEU A 72 24.56 17.03 -11.76
CA LEU A 72 23.63 16.59 -12.81
C LEU A 72 22.18 16.96 -12.45
N ALA A 73 21.77 16.79 -11.20
CA ALA A 73 20.45 17.18 -10.73
C ALA A 73 20.21 18.69 -10.83
N ASP A 74 21.20 19.51 -10.49
CA ASP A 74 21.15 20.96 -10.65
C ASP A 74 21.09 21.38 -12.13
N ALA A 75 21.85 20.71 -13.00
CA ALA A 75 21.78 20.95 -14.43
C ALA A 75 20.39 20.58 -14.99
N LEU A 76 19.85 19.42 -14.59
CA LEU A 76 18.51 18.97 -14.95
C LEU A 76 17.46 20.03 -14.54
N SER A 77 17.50 20.48 -13.30
CA SER A 77 16.53 21.44 -12.76
C SER A 77 16.53 22.79 -13.49
N ARG A 78 17.65 23.19 -14.07
CA ARG A 78 17.79 24.45 -14.83
C ARG A 78 17.37 24.34 -16.28
N HIS A 79 17.55 23.17 -16.90
CA HIS A 79 17.37 23.00 -18.35
C HIS A 79 16.03 22.36 -18.74
N VAL A 80 15.36 21.68 -17.81
CA VAL A 80 14.04 21.07 -18.09
C VAL A 80 12.96 22.15 -18.12
N GLN A 81 12.38 22.36 -19.29
CA GLN A 81 11.19 23.18 -19.46
C GLN A 81 9.95 22.27 -19.41
N VAL A 82 9.23 22.33 -18.31
CA VAL A 82 8.11 21.41 -18.06
C VAL A 82 6.85 21.98 -18.70
N HIS A 83 6.63 21.67 -19.97
CA HIS A 83 5.42 22.04 -20.69
C HIS A 83 4.42 20.89 -20.80
N SER A 84 4.88 19.65 -20.67
CA SER A 84 4.04 18.48 -20.80
C SER A 84 4.13 17.54 -19.56
N PRO A 85 3.03 16.82 -19.23
CA PRO A 85 3.02 15.84 -18.15
C PRO A 85 4.07 14.75 -18.32
N THR A 86 4.37 14.34 -19.55
CA THR A 86 5.37 13.31 -19.84
C THR A 86 6.76 13.76 -19.42
N LEU A 87 7.14 14.99 -19.77
CA LEU A 87 8.42 15.57 -19.34
C LEU A 87 8.47 15.73 -17.81
N ALA A 88 7.38 16.16 -17.20
CA ALA A 88 7.26 16.28 -15.75
C ALA A 88 7.52 14.96 -15.02
N LEU A 89 6.89 13.88 -15.47
CA LEU A 89 7.04 12.55 -14.89
C LEU A 89 8.44 11.99 -15.12
N THR A 90 8.97 12.11 -16.35
CA THR A 90 10.31 11.58 -16.68
C THR A 90 11.41 12.35 -15.93
N ALA A 91 11.29 13.67 -15.83
CA ALA A 91 12.22 14.50 -15.07
C ALA A 91 12.19 14.19 -13.57
N SER A 92 10.98 14.00 -13.01
CA SER A 92 10.80 13.57 -11.61
C SER A 92 11.40 12.20 -11.36
N LYS A 93 11.25 11.25 -12.29
CA LYS A 93 11.86 9.91 -12.22
C LYS A 93 13.40 10.00 -12.16
N VAL A 94 14.01 10.78 -13.04
CA VAL A 94 15.46 10.98 -13.04
C VAL A 94 15.93 11.67 -11.76
N ALA A 95 15.18 12.65 -11.24
CA ALA A 95 15.49 13.28 -9.97
C ALA A 95 15.44 12.29 -8.80
N MET A 96 14.41 11.44 -8.75
CA MET A 96 14.30 10.37 -7.73
C MET A 96 15.43 9.36 -7.84
N PHE A 97 15.84 9.00 -9.07
CA PHE A 97 17.01 8.16 -9.31
C PHE A 97 18.28 8.79 -8.74
N LEU A 98 18.55 10.05 -9.05
CA LEU A 98 19.75 10.77 -8.59
C LEU A 98 19.77 10.96 -7.07
N MET A 99 18.59 11.11 -6.42
CA MET A 99 18.49 11.22 -4.96
C MET A 99 19.08 10.00 -4.23
N ASN A 100 19.11 8.81 -4.84
CA ASN A 100 19.69 7.62 -4.22
C ASN A 100 21.22 7.69 -4.10
N TYR A 101 21.88 8.64 -4.77
CA TYR A 101 23.32 8.88 -4.73
C TYR A 101 23.69 10.16 -3.95
N ILE A 102 22.72 10.91 -3.45
CA ILE A 102 22.93 12.17 -2.71
C ILE A 102 22.67 11.92 -1.22
N SER A 103 23.67 12.08 -0.39
CA SER A 103 23.54 11.92 1.08
C SER A 103 23.19 13.23 1.82
N ASP A 104 23.28 14.38 1.17
CA ASP A 104 22.99 15.68 1.76
C ASP A 104 21.49 15.96 1.78
N MET A 105 20.91 16.00 2.99
CA MET A 105 19.48 16.23 3.24
C MET A 105 18.98 17.59 2.72
N GLU A 106 19.79 18.63 2.76
CA GLU A 106 19.40 19.96 2.29
C GLU A 106 19.21 19.97 0.78
N ARG A 107 20.14 19.32 0.07
CA ARG A 107 20.06 19.14 -1.38
C ARG A 107 18.91 18.24 -1.81
N MET A 108 18.68 17.14 -1.08
CA MET A 108 17.51 16.28 -1.32
C MET A 108 16.20 17.05 -1.13
N ASN A 109 16.08 17.88 -0.08
CA ASN A 109 14.90 18.71 0.15
C ASN A 109 14.71 19.75 -0.97
N ALA A 110 15.79 20.31 -1.52
CA ALA A 110 15.71 21.22 -2.66
C ALA A 110 15.17 20.52 -3.92
N LEU A 111 15.66 19.29 -4.20
CA LEU A 111 15.13 18.47 -5.30
C LEU A 111 13.68 18.05 -5.07
N GLY A 112 13.30 17.74 -3.84
CA GLY A 112 11.91 17.42 -3.51
C GLY A 112 10.96 18.59 -3.78
N ARG A 113 11.35 19.82 -3.42
CA ARG A 113 10.59 21.03 -3.78
C ARG A 113 10.50 21.25 -5.28
N TRP A 114 11.59 20.97 -6.00
CA TRP A 114 11.61 21.08 -7.45
C TRP A 114 10.68 20.05 -8.11
N ILE A 115 10.64 18.79 -7.64
CA ILE A 115 9.70 17.78 -8.12
C ILE A 115 8.26 18.26 -7.90
N GLY A 116 7.95 18.84 -6.72
CA GLY A 116 6.65 19.43 -6.46
C GLY A 116 6.32 20.55 -7.46
N TYR A 117 7.26 21.47 -7.69
CA TYR A 117 7.09 22.55 -8.66
C TYR A 117 6.81 22.05 -10.09
N VAL A 118 7.46 20.95 -10.48
CA VAL A 118 7.31 20.34 -11.81
C VAL A 118 5.97 19.63 -11.98
N LEU A 119 5.47 18.94 -10.95
CA LEU A 119 4.27 18.10 -11.02
C LEU A 119 2.96 18.89 -10.76
N MET A 120 2.98 19.89 -9.87
CA MET A 120 1.76 20.61 -9.45
C MET A 120 0.99 21.28 -10.56
N PRO A 121 1.59 21.92 -11.59
CA PRO A 121 0.84 22.51 -12.70
C PRO A 121 -0.04 21.51 -13.46
N HIS A 122 0.33 20.24 -13.46
CA HIS A 122 -0.36 19.16 -14.17
C HIS A 122 -1.50 18.51 -13.38
N MET A 123 -1.78 18.96 -12.14
CA MET A 123 -2.90 18.46 -11.33
C MET A 123 -4.29 18.77 -11.90
N LYS A 124 -4.37 19.62 -12.92
CA LYS A 124 -5.60 19.93 -13.66
C LYS A 124 -5.68 19.23 -15.03
N ALA A 125 -4.80 18.27 -15.28
CA ALA A 125 -4.79 17.48 -16.51
C ALA A 125 -6.04 16.58 -16.61
N PRO A 126 -6.36 16.03 -17.81
CA PRO A 126 -7.40 15.03 -17.96
C PRO A 126 -7.26 13.88 -16.98
N PRO A 127 -8.38 13.21 -16.57
CA PRO A 127 -8.37 12.22 -15.49
C PRO A 127 -7.36 11.06 -15.69
N GLU A 128 -7.16 10.60 -16.92
CA GLU A 128 -6.25 9.50 -17.24
C GLU A 128 -4.78 9.90 -17.00
N ILE A 129 -4.44 11.12 -17.38
CA ILE A 129 -3.09 11.68 -17.15
C ILE A 129 -2.91 11.96 -15.66
N LEU A 130 -3.92 12.55 -15.03
CA LEU A 130 -3.90 12.84 -13.59
C LEU A 130 -3.72 11.57 -12.77
N TYR A 131 -4.39 10.47 -13.13
CA TYR A 131 -4.24 9.18 -12.46
C TYR A 131 -2.79 8.68 -12.53
N THR A 132 -2.17 8.78 -13.69
CA THR A 132 -0.76 8.40 -13.86
C THR A 132 0.16 9.26 -12.99
N ILE A 133 -0.07 10.57 -12.94
CA ILE A 133 0.71 11.49 -12.09
C ILE A 133 0.54 11.13 -10.62
N LEU A 134 -0.69 10.98 -10.13
CA LEU A 134 -1.00 10.67 -8.73
C LEU A 134 -0.39 9.34 -8.29
N THR A 135 -0.45 8.32 -9.13
CA THR A 135 0.14 7.00 -8.84
C THR A 135 1.66 7.10 -8.70
N ASN A 136 2.33 7.86 -9.58
CA ASN A 136 3.78 8.09 -9.45
C ASN A 136 4.10 8.92 -8.20
N VAL A 137 3.31 9.96 -7.90
CA VAL A 137 3.46 10.77 -6.68
C VAL A 137 3.34 9.89 -5.43
N LEU A 138 2.40 8.96 -5.40
CA LEU A 138 2.24 8.03 -4.28
C LEU A 138 3.51 7.18 -4.07
N LEU A 139 4.11 6.65 -5.15
CA LEU A 139 5.37 5.91 -5.07
C LEU A 139 6.53 6.79 -4.55
N TYR A 140 6.61 8.04 -5.02
CA TYR A 140 7.65 8.98 -4.59
C TYR A 140 7.52 9.33 -3.10
N ILE A 141 6.29 9.54 -2.60
CA ILE A 141 6.02 9.81 -1.18
C ILE A 141 6.37 8.58 -0.33
N GLN A 142 6.01 7.38 -0.77
CA GLN A 142 6.35 6.15 -0.06
C GLN A 142 7.87 5.94 0.03
N ARG A 143 8.61 6.27 -1.03
CA ARG A 143 10.07 6.13 -1.05
C ARG A 143 10.77 7.22 -0.22
N ARG A 144 10.28 8.47 -0.27
CA ARG A 144 10.90 9.65 0.36
C ARG A 144 9.88 10.51 1.12
N PRO A 145 9.27 9.99 2.20
CA PRO A 145 8.17 10.69 2.88
C PRO A 145 8.58 12.02 3.50
N MET A 146 9.86 12.17 3.89
CA MET A 146 10.37 13.38 4.55
C MET A 146 10.80 14.47 3.56
N VAL A 147 11.08 14.10 2.32
CA VAL A 147 11.63 14.99 1.29
C VAL A 147 10.53 15.65 0.48
N LEU A 148 9.50 14.88 0.08
CA LEU A 148 8.38 15.37 -0.72
C LEU A 148 7.31 16.00 0.18
N ARG A 149 7.46 17.31 0.41
CA ARG A 149 6.48 18.13 1.14
C ARG A 149 5.55 18.82 0.15
N LEU A 150 4.48 18.12 -0.24
CA LEU A 150 3.47 18.64 -1.15
C LEU A 150 2.34 19.29 -0.35
N GLU A 151 1.72 20.33 -0.90
CA GLU A 151 0.55 20.97 -0.28
C GLU A 151 -0.67 20.05 -0.35
N LEU A 152 -1.32 19.83 0.77
CA LEU A 152 -2.49 18.95 0.87
C LEU A 152 -3.66 19.39 -0.01
N SER A 153 -3.86 20.71 -0.13
CA SER A 153 -4.99 21.29 -0.88
C SER A 153 -5.10 20.80 -2.33
N HIS A 154 -3.98 20.41 -2.95
CA HIS A 154 -3.97 19.87 -4.31
C HIS A 154 -4.53 18.45 -4.41
N PHE A 155 -4.60 17.73 -3.28
CA PHE A 155 -5.07 16.36 -3.22
C PHE A 155 -6.47 16.21 -2.63
N PHE A 156 -7.14 17.31 -2.28
CA PHE A 156 -8.53 17.26 -1.85
C PHE A 156 -9.42 16.76 -2.98
N CYS A 157 -10.42 15.97 -2.62
CA CYS A 157 -11.33 15.38 -3.57
C CYS A 157 -12.30 16.44 -4.10
N THR A 158 -12.43 16.53 -5.42
CA THR A 158 -13.41 17.41 -6.04
C THR A 158 -14.63 16.61 -6.47
N TYR A 159 -15.78 17.28 -6.54
CA TYR A 159 -17.03 16.60 -6.93
C TYR A 159 -16.93 15.90 -8.29
N ASN A 160 -16.23 16.53 -9.24
CA ASN A 160 -16.10 16.04 -10.62
C ASN A 160 -15.03 14.95 -10.79
N ASP A 161 -14.27 14.62 -9.75
CA ASP A 161 -13.23 13.58 -9.84
C ASP A 161 -13.87 12.21 -10.01
N PRO A 162 -13.43 11.38 -10.98
CA PRO A 162 -13.81 9.98 -11.07
C PRO A 162 -13.40 9.20 -9.82
N GLU A 163 -14.08 8.07 -9.57
CA GLU A 163 -13.84 7.21 -8.41
C GLU A 163 -12.35 6.85 -8.24
N TYR A 164 -11.70 6.36 -9.29
CA TYR A 164 -10.31 5.93 -9.25
C TYR A 164 -9.33 7.05 -8.88
N ILE A 165 -9.65 8.32 -9.24
CA ILE A 165 -8.87 9.49 -8.83
C ILE A 165 -9.04 9.76 -7.33
N LYS A 166 -10.29 9.77 -6.85
CA LYS A 166 -10.58 9.99 -5.42
C LYS A 166 -9.89 8.93 -4.56
N LEU A 167 -9.94 7.66 -4.97
CA LEU A 167 -9.29 6.57 -4.23
C LEU A 167 -7.77 6.77 -4.08
N VAL A 168 -7.07 7.19 -5.12
CA VAL A 168 -5.62 7.46 -5.04
C VAL A 168 -5.33 8.74 -4.25
N LYS A 169 -6.16 9.78 -4.39
CA LYS A 169 -6.04 11.00 -3.58
C LYS A 169 -6.14 10.70 -2.08
N LEU A 170 -7.07 9.84 -1.66
CA LEU A 170 -7.20 9.41 -0.27
C LEU A 170 -5.92 8.71 0.25
N ASP A 171 -5.30 7.84 -0.58
CA ASP A 171 -4.03 7.21 -0.21
C ASP A 171 -2.90 8.24 -0.02
N ILE A 172 -2.82 9.22 -0.93
CA ILE A 172 -1.83 10.31 -0.85
C ILE A 172 -2.06 11.16 0.39
N LEU A 173 -3.31 11.55 0.69
CA LEU A 173 -3.66 12.34 1.89
C LEU A 173 -3.23 11.61 3.17
N TYR A 174 -3.49 10.31 3.26
CA TYR A 174 -3.05 9.51 4.40
C TYR A 174 -1.52 9.47 4.53
N GLN A 175 -0.78 9.33 3.42
CA GLN A 175 0.68 9.30 3.44
C GLN A 175 1.29 10.66 3.83
N LEU A 176 0.72 11.76 3.33
CA LEU A 176 1.13 13.13 3.65
C LEU A 176 0.67 13.61 5.03
N ALA A 177 -0.20 12.86 5.70
CA ALA A 177 -0.67 13.20 7.03
C ALA A 177 0.49 13.23 8.04
N THR A 178 0.59 14.36 8.76
CA THR A 178 1.52 14.63 9.86
C THR A 178 0.73 15.05 11.10
N GLN A 179 1.36 15.10 12.25
CA GLN A 179 0.67 15.57 13.47
C GLN A 179 0.12 16.99 13.36
N SER A 180 0.75 17.85 12.56
CA SER A 180 0.35 19.25 12.42
C SER A 180 -0.81 19.48 11.47
N ASN A 181 -1.00 18.61 10.46
CA ASN A 181 -2.04 18.75 9.45
C ASN A 181 -3.13 17.67 9.53
N ALA A 182 -3.07 16.83 10.55
CA ALA A 182 -3.98 15.68 10.68
C ALA A 182 -5.45 16.09 10.85
N THR A 183 -5.73 17.27 11.40
CA THR A 183 -7.08 17.83 11.50
C THR A 183 -7.64 18.15 10.12
N ASP A 184 -6.89 18.81 9.26
CA ASP A 184 -7.31 19.17 7.91
C ASP A 184 -7.55 17.91 7.06
N VAL A 185 -6.69 16.89 7.22
CA VAL A 185 -6.86 15.58 6.58
C VAL A 185 -8.13 14.88 7.09
N LEU A 186 -8.40 14.94 8.40
CA LEU A 186 -9.58 14.32 8.99
C LEU A 186 -10.87 14.98 8.48
N ASP A 187 -10.91 16.30 8.37
CA ASP A 187 -12.07 17.04 7.86
C ASP A 187 -12.36 16.66 6.41
N GLU A 188 -11.33 16.53 5.58
CA GLU A 188 -11.49 16.07 4.19
C GLU A 188 -11.96 14.62 4.12
N LEU A 189 -11.40 13.71 4.94
CA LEU A 189 -11.85 12.32 5.01
C LEU A 189 -13.31 12.22 5.44
N GLN A 190 -13.76 13.00 6.43
CA GLN A 190 -15.16 13.06 6.85
C GLN A 190 -16.09 13.54 5.71
N SER A 191 -15.66 14.51 4.91
CA SER A 191 -16.39 14.92 3.72
C SER A 191 -16.53 13.76 2.73
N CYS A 192 -15.47 13.00 2.50
CA CYS A 192 -15.48 11.85 1.59
C CYS A 192 -16.35 10.66 2.09
N VAL A 193 -16.55 10.51 3.40
CA VAL A 193 -17.46 9.49 3.95
C VAL A 193 -18.92 9.72 3.51
N THR A 194 -19.30 10.96 3.23
CA THR A 194 -20.64 11.32 2.75
C THR A 194 -20.80 11.21 1.23
N ASP A 195 -19.79 10.71 0.51
CA ASP A 195 -19.86 10.52 -0.94
C ASP A 195 -20.92 9.46 -1.31
N ILE A 196 -21.55 9.65 -2.46
CA ILE A 196 -22.57 8.73 -2.99
C ILE A 196 -21.95 7.36 -3.33
N ASN A 197 -20.65 7.33 -3.66
CA ASN A 197 -19.96 6.11 -4.01
C ASN A 197 -19.50 5.37 -2.74
N GLU A 198 -20.01 4.14 -2.60
CA GLU A 198 -19.74 3.26 -1.46
C GLU A 198 -18.24 2.97 -1.27
N ASN A 199 -17.50 2.74 -2.35
CA ASN A 199 -16.07 2.42 -2.28
C ASN A 199 -15.25 3.59 -1.71
N ILE A 200 -15.61 4.83 -2.09
CA ILE A 200 -14.95 6.03 -1.57
C ILE A 200 -15.26 6.20 -0.09
N ALA A 201 -16.51 6.07 0.30
CA ALA A 201 -16.93 6.21 1.69
C ALA A 201 -16.31 5.14 2.60
N ARG A 202 -16.25 3.88 2.15
CA ARG A 202 -15.54 2.79 2.85
C ARG A 202 -14.07 3.09 3.02
N LYS A 203 -13.39 3.48 1.93
CA LYS A 203 -11.97 3.80 1.98
C LYS A 203 -11.68 4.99 2.88
N ALA A 204 -12.51 6.05 2.84
CA ALA A 204 -12.38 7.21 3.71
C ALA A 204 -12.53 6.82 5.19
N THR A 205 -13.54 6.00 5.52
CA THR A 205 -13.75 5.46 6.89
C THR A 205 -12.54 4.63 7.34
N HIS A 206 -12.02 3.77 6.47
CA HIS A 206 -10.82 2.97 6.75
C HIS A 206 -9.60 3.86 7.02
N MET A 207 -9.41 4.92 6.23
CA MET A 207 -8.30 5.87 6.42
C MET A 207 -8.40 6.67 7.72
N ILE A 208 -9.61 7.04 8.17
CA ILE A 208 -9.82 7.66 9.49
C ILE A 208 -9.29 6.74 10.59
N GLY A 209 -9.56 5.45 10.53
CA GLY A 209 -9.04 4.50 11.49
C GLY A 209 -7.53 4.34 11.44
N ARG A 210 -6.97 4.20 10.24
CA ARG A 210 -5.51 4.15 10.08
C ARG A 210 -4.82 5.42 10.61
N LEU A 211 -5.47 6.59 10.46
CA LEU A 211 -4.97 7.85 11.02
C LEU A 211 -4.95 7.82 12.56
N ALA A 212 -6.01 7.28 13.20
CA ALA A 212 -6.07 7.09 14.64
C ALA A 212 -4.99 6.12 15.16
N LEU A 213 -4.66 5.10 14.36
CA LEU A 213 -3.58 4.17 14.69
C LEU A 213 -2.20 4.80 14.50
N LYS A 214 -2.01 5.67 13.49
CA LYS A 214 -0.72 6.32 13.20
C LYS A 214 -0.32 7.33 14.29
N TRP A 215 -1.28 8.12 14.81
CA TRP A 215 -1.02 9.22 15.73
C TRP A 215 -1.93 9.18 16.97
N SER A 216 -1.39 8.90 18.14
CA SER A 216 -2.15 8.84 19.40
C SER A 216 -2.82 10.17 19.80
N LEU A 217 -2.26 11.31 19.39
CA LEU A 217 -2.84 12.64 19.63
C LEU A 217 -4.09 12.92 18.80
N VAL A 218 -4.19 12.31 17.62
CA VAL A 218 -5.31 12.48 16.70
C VAL A 218 -6.38 11.40 16.89
N ALA A 219 -6.11 10.40 17.71
CA ALA A 219 -7.01 9.28 17.94
C ALA A 219 -8.39 9.72 18.47
N ASP A 220 -8.45 10.70 19.40
CA ASP A 220 -9.73 11.17 19.95
C ASP A 220 -10.64 11.81 18.91
N PRO A 221 -10.21 12.79 18.09
CA PRO A 221 -11.05 13.33 17.03
C PRO A 221 -11.43 12.28 15.97
N CYS A 222 -10.54 11.33 15.62
CA CYS A 222 -10.87 10.24 14.71
C CYS A 222 -11.97 9.33 15.28
N VAL A 223 -11.88 8.99 16.55
CA VAL A 223 -12.90 8.19 17.24
C VAL A 223 -14.23 8.93 17.34
N ALA A 224 -14.21 10.24 17.59
CA ALA A 224 -15.42 11.07 17.56
C ALA A 224 -16.07 11.09 16.17
N ALA A 225 -15.26 11.19 15.11
CA ALA A 225 -15.72 11.09 13.72
C ALA A 225 -16.36 9.74 13.43
N LEU A 226 -15.70 8.63 13.79
CA LEU A 226 -16.24 7.28 13.61
C LEU A 226 -17.57 7.08 14.37
N LYS A 227 -17.69 7.64 15.57
CA LYS A 227 -18.95 7.63 16.32
C LYS A 227 -20.08 8.33 15.54
N THR A 228 -19.82 9.48 14.96
CA THR A 228 -20.79 10.20 14.13
C THR A 228 -21.18 9.40 12.88
N ILE A 229 -20.22 8.74 12.25
CA ILE A 229 -20.44 7.88 11.07
C ILE A 229 -21.35 6.69 11.43
N MET A 230 -21.10 6.02 12.56
CA MET A 230 -21.91 4.91 13.03
C MET A 230 -23.36 5.30 13.36
N GLN A 231 -23.59 6.53 13.81
CA GLN A 231 -24.94 7.08 14.04
C GLN A 231 -25.65 7.49 12.74
N GLY A 232 -24.92 7.52 11.64
CA GLY A 232 -25.47 7.80 10.30
C GLY A 232 -26.32 6.64 9.76
N ARG A 233 -26.93 6.86 8.58
CA ARG A 233 -27.80 5.87 7.92
C ARG A 233 -27.10 5.02 6.87
N ALA A 234 -25.78 5.19 6.68
CA ALA A 234 -25.03 4.48 5.65
C ALA A 234 -24.53 3.13 6.19
N ASP A 235 -25.22 2.05 5.84
CA ASP A 235 -24.91 0.69 6.34
C ASP A 235 -23.49 0.25 5.97
N TYR A 236 -23.00 0.60 4.77
CA TYR A 236 -21.63 0.27 4.34
C TYR A 236 -20.56 0.97 5.19
N ALA A 237 -20.79 2.21 5.60
CA ALA A 237 -19.87 2.94 6.46
C ALA A 237 -19.87 2.37 7.89
N LEU A 238 -21.01 1.84 8.35
CA LEU A 238 -21.11 1.11 9.62
C LEU A 238 -20.26 -0.16 9.58
N GLN A 239 -20.39 -1.00 8.52
CA GLN A 239 -19.59 -2.22 8.38
C GLN A 239 -18.09 -1.92 8.51
N GLU A 240 -17.61 -0.92 7.76
CA GLU A 240 -16.20 -0.52 7.77
C GLU A 240 -15.79 0.08 9.13
N SER A 241 -16.67 0.87 9.76
CA SER A 241 -16.38 1.47 11.08
C SER A 241 -16.16 0.41 12.17
N VAL A 242 -16.90 -0.70 12.14
CA VAL A 242 -16.73 -1.80 13.12
C VAL A 242 -15.36 -2.46 12.94
N MET A 243 -14.93 -2.69 11.70
CA MET A 243 -13.61 -3.28 11.42
C MET A 243 -12.49 -2.38 11.95
N VAL A 244 -12.59 -1.10 11.69
CA VAL A 244 -11.60 -0.09 12.11
C VAL A 244 -11.58 0.08 13.64
N VAL A 245 -12.75 0.12 14.28
CA VAL A 245 -12.85 0.24 15.75
C VAL A 245 -12.22 -0.95 16.44
N LYS A 246 -12.33 -2.16 15.90
CA LYS A 246 -11.61 -3.33 16.41
C LYS A 246 -10.11 -3.08 16.52
N ASP A 247 -9.48 -2.51 15.48
CA ASP A 247 -8.05 -2.26 15.47
C ASP A 247 -7.65 -1.13 16.43
N ILE A 248 -8.49 -0.08 16.55
CA ILE A 248 -8.31 0.98 17.55
C ILE A 248 -8.40 0.40 18.97
N LEU A 249 -9.36 -0.47 19.25
CA LEU A 249 -9.51 -1.12 20.56
C LEU A 249 -8.35 -2.07 20.88
N ARG A 250 -7.76 -2.72 19.88
CA ARG A 250 -6.53 -3.52 20.06
C ARG A 250 -5.34 -2.66 20.48
N LYS A 251 -5.19 -1.46 19.91
CA LYS A 251 -4.10 -0.53 20.22
C LYS A 251 -4.32 0.23 21.53
N TYR A 252 -5.57 0.59 21.83
CA TYR A 252 -5.95 1.41 22.99
C TYR A 252 -7.09 0.78 23.81
N PRO A 253 -6.89 -0.40 24.44
CA PRO A 253 -7.97 -1.18 25.04
C PRO A 253 -8.68 -0.49 26.20
N ASP A 254 -7.98 0.34 26.96
CA ASP A 254 -8.53 1.01 28.16
C ASP A 254 -9.12 2.39 27.86
N ARG A 255 -8.76 3.02 26.73
CA ARG A 255 -9.16 4.39 26.41
C ARG A 255 -10.55 4.47 25.79
N TYR A 256 -10.91 3.54 24.92
CA TYR A 256 -12.11 3.62 24.08
C TYR A 256 -13.15 2.52 24.36
N GLY A 257 -13.04 1.82 25.49
CA GLY A 257 -13.96 0.73 25.85
C GLY A 257 -15.45 1.11 25.86
N TYR A 258 -15.78 2.39 26.06
CA TYR A 258 -17.15 2.90 26.05
C TYR A 258 -17.84 2.79 24.67
N ILE A 259 -17.08 2.69 23.57
CA ILE A 259 -17.64 2.56 22.22
C ILE A 259 -18.31 1.20 22.04
N VAL A 260 -17.84 0.17 22.75
CA VAL A 260 -18.34 -1.20 22.59
C VAL A 260 -19.83 -1.30 22.91
N THR A 261 -20.28 -0.58 23.93
CA THR A 261 -21.71 -0.54 24.29
C THR A 261 -22.56 0.00 23.14
N MET A 262 -22.11 1.07 22.50
CA MET A 262 -22.81 1.66 21.35
C MET A 262 -22.81 0.72 20.12
N LEU A 263 -21.72 -0.03 19.91
CA LEU A 263 -21.65 -1.01 18.82
C LEU A 263 -22.64 -2.16 18.98
N CYS A 264 -22.98 -2.54 20.22
CA CYS A 264 -23.95 -3.61 20.46
C CYS A 264 -25.34 -3.26 19.90
N ASP A 265 -25.73 -1.99 19.88
CA ASP A 265 -27.02 -1.55 19.32
C ASP A 265 -27.10 -1.77 17.81
N HIS A 266 -25.96 -1.87 17.12
CA HIS A 266 -25.85 -2.03 15.68
C HIS A 266 -25.64 -3.47 15.21
N ILE A 267 -25.57 -4.46 16.12
CA ILE A 267 -25.35 -5.88 15.76
C ILE A 267 -26.35 -6.38 14.71
N PRO A 268 -27.66 -6.10 14.79
CA PRO A 268 -28.62 -6.59 13.80
C PRO A 268 -28.40 -6.03 12.38
N SER A 269 -27.71 -4.90 12.27
CA SER A 269 -27.42 -4.25 10.98
C SER A 269 -26.12 -4.76 10.32
N LEU A 270 -25.39 -5.69 10.97
CA LEU A 270 -24.16 -6.25 10.43
C LEU A 270 -24.47 -7.47 9.55
N TYR A 271 -24.20 -7.34 8.26
CA TYR A 271 -24.43 -8.41 7.29
C TYR A 271 -23.14 -8.93 6.62
N GLU A 272 -22.06 -8.14 6.61
CA GLU A 272 -20.79 -8.54 6.00
C GLU A 272 -19.96 -9.42 6.93
N SER A 273 -19.38 -10.51 6.40
CA SER A 273 -18.54 -11.43 7.19
C SER A 273 -17.36 -10.74 7.89
N PRO A 274 -16.57 -9.83 7.27
CA PRO A 274 -15.49 -9.15 7.96
C PRO A 274 -15.94 -8.25 9.12
N ALA A 275 -17.11 -7.59 8.99
CA ALA A 275 -17.67 -6.76 10.04
C ALA A 275 -18.18 -7.64 11.21
N LYS A 276 -18.87 -8.76 10.92
CA LYS A 276 -19.28 -9.75 11.92
C LYS A 276 -18.08 -10.31 12.67
N VAL A 277 -17.02 -10.73 11.97
CA VAL A 277 -15.75 -11.21 12.57
C VAL A 277 -15.17 -10.18 13.54
N SER A 278 -15.15 -8.92 13.12
CA SER A 278 -14.63 -7.83 13.95
C SER A 278 -15.49 -7.58 15.19
N MET A 279 -16.82 -7.59 15.04
CA MET A 279 -17.76 -7.45 16.16
C MET A 279 -17.67 -8.62 17.14
N ILE A 280 -17.62 -9.85 16.65
CA ILE A 280 -17.47 -11.06 17.48
C ILE A 280 -16.16 -11.02 18.26
N TRP A 281 -15.05 -10.56 17.62
CA TRP A 281 -13.77 -10.38 18.30
C TRP A 281 -13.89 -9.36 19.45
N ILE A 282 -14.56 -8.21 19.22
CA ILE A 282 -14.79 -7.17 20.23
C ILE A 282 -15.61 -7.74 21.41
N LEU A 283 -16.71 -8.42 21.12
CA LEU A 283 -17.58 -9.03 22.14
C LEU A 283 -16.82 -10.07 22.98
N GLY A 284 -16.02 -10.92 22.35
CA GLY A 284 -15.23 -11.92 23.05
C GLY A 284 -14.11 -11.34 23.90
N HIS A 285 -13.46 -10.27 23.43
CA HIS A 285 -12.33 -9.64 24.14
C HIS A 285 -12.81 -8.77 25.32
N PHE A 286 -13.91 -8.03 25.14
CA PHE A 286 -14.47 -7.10 26.13
C PHE A 286 -15.71 -7.64 26.86
N CYS A 287 -15.88 -8.96 26.90
CA CYS A 287 -17.05 -9.60 27.51
C CYS A 287 -17.28 -9.21 28.98
N ASP A 288 -16.23 -8.86 29.73
CA ASP A 288 -16.32 -8.43 31.13
C ASP A 288 -16.91 -7.01 31.28
N ARG A 289 -16.66 -6.15 30.28
CA ARG A 289 -16.99 -4.71 30.35
C ARG A 289 -18.35 -4.39 29.73
N VAL A 290 -18.94 -5.32 28.98
CA VAL A 290 -20.18 -5.11 28.23
C VAL A 290 -21.29 -5.96 28.76
N GLU A 291 -22.35 -5.32 29.28
CA GLU A 291 -23.60 -5.98 29.63
C GLU A 291 -24.30 -6.45 28.33
N GLY A 292 -24.81 -7.69 28.30
CA GLY A 292 -25.43 -8.26 27.10
C GLY A 292 -24.47 -8.91 26.09
N SER A 293 -23.14 -8.85 26.29
CA SER A 293 -22.18 -9.55 25.42
C SER A 293 -22.42 -11.06 25.34
N THR A 294 -22.89 -11.66 26.43
CA THR A 294 -23.22 -13.10 26.49
C THR A 294 -24.43 -13.43 25.60
N ASP A 295 -25.48 -12.59 25.66
CA ASP A 295 -26.70 -12.79 24.88
C ASP A 295 -26.45 -12.58 23.39
N ALA A 296 -25.69 -11.54 23.06
CA ALA A 296 -25.26 -11.27 21.68
C ALA A 296 -24.43 -12.42 21.10
N LEU A 297 -23.44 -12.94 21.84
CA LEU A 297 -22.69 -14.11 21.41
C LEU A 297 -23.54 -15.36 21.32
N HIS A 298 -24.53 -15.53 22.24
CA HIS A 298 -25.47 -16.64 22.16
C HIS A 298 -26.31 -16.57 20.87
N ASP A 299 -26.78 -15.39 20.47
CA ASP A 299 -27.55 -15.21 19.23
C ASP A 299 -26.75 -15.58 18.00
N TYR A 300 -25.47 -15.15 17.91
CA TYR A 300 -24.57 -15.61 16.85
C TYR A 300 -24.32 -17.12 16.84
N THR A 301 -24.40 -17.79 17.99
CA THR A 301 -24.24 -19.26 18.04
C THR A 301 -25.46 -20.01 17.49
N LEU A 302 -26.60 -19.37 17.37
CA LEU A 302 -27.78 -19.97 16.74
C LEU A 302 -27.63 -20.11 15.22
N SER A 303 -26.96 -19.15 14.59
CA SER A 303 -26.67 -19.14 13.14
C SER A 303 -25.32 -19.75 12.79
N PHE A 304 -24.59 -20.38 13.72
CA PHE A 304 -23.19 -20.82 13.53
C PHE A 304 -22.96 -21.69 12.28
N LEU A 305 -23.88 -22.61 11.97
CA LEU A 305 -23.73 -23.51 10.82
C LEU A 305 -23.98 -22.84 9.47
N ASP A 306 -24.71 -21.72 9.47
CA ASP A 306 -25.06 -20.96 8.25
C ASP A 306 -24.05 -19.86 7.94
N GLU A 307 -23.15 -19.57 8.87
CA GLU A 307 -22.14 -18.51 8.73
C GLU A 307 -20.90 -19.00 7.97
N SER A 308 -20.13 -18.03 7.41
CA SER A 308 -18.86 -18.31 6.73
C SER A 308 -17.81 -18.89 7.69
N SER A 309 -16.83 -19.62 7.16
CA SER A 309 -15.74 -20.23 7.94
C SER A 309 -14.98 -19.23 8.80
N ASP A 310 -14.81 -17.99 8.33
CA ASP A 310 -14.11 -16.94 9.07
C ASP A 310 -14.91 -16.49 10.29
N VAL A 311 -16.25 -16.36 10.15
CA VAL A 311 -17.16 -16.06 11.25
C VAL A 311 -17.19 -17.22 12.23
N GLN A 312 -17.23 -18.47 11.75
CA GLN A 312 -17.19 -19.67 12.60
C GLN A 312 -15.91 -19.73 13.44
N LEU A 313 -14.74 -19.46 12.85
CA LEU A 313 -13.45 -19.40 13.56
C LEU A 313 -13.42 -18.28 14.62
N ALA A 314 -13.96 -17.11 14.28
CA ALA A 314 -14.07 -16.00 15.21
C ALA A 314 -14.99 -16.33 16.39
N LEU A 315 -16.15 -16.96 16.13
CA LEU A 315 -17.10 -17.40 17.16
C LEU A 315 -16.49 -18.44 18.09
N LEU A 316 -15.78 -19.44 17.56
CA LEU A 316 -15.05 -20.40 18.39
C LEU A 316 -14.11 -19.70 19.38
N THR A 317 -13.33 -18.76 18.88
CA THR A 317 -12.37 -18.04 19.72
C THR A 317 -13.07 -17.14 20.74
N ALA A 318 -14.11 -16.41 20.34
CA ALA A 318 -14.85 -15.49 21.20
C ALA A 318 -15.60 -16.23 22.33
N THR A 319 -16.22 -17.38 22.02
CA THR A 319 -16.92 -18.20 23.02
C THR A 319 -15.98 -18.85 24.02
N VAL A 320 -14.78 -19.25 23.58
CA VAL A 320 -13.72 -19.73 24.50
C VAL A 320 -13.25 -18.60 25.41
N LYS A 321 -13.05 -17.38 24.89
CA LYS A 321 -12.75 -16.19 25.70
C LYS A 321 -13.83 -15.90 26.72
N LEU A 322 -15.10 -15.95 26.30
CA LEU A 322 -16.24 -15.77 27.18
C LEU A 322 -16.25 -16.82 28.30
N PHE A 323 -16.02 -18.10 27.98
CA PHE A 323 -15.99 -19.17 28.99
C PHE A 323 -14.85 -18.97 30.00
N LEU A 324 -13.66 -18.61 29.55
CA LEU A 324 -12.52 -18.36 30.44
C LEU A 324 -12.76 -17.18 31.41
N ARG A 325 -13.51 -16.15 30.99
CA ARG A 325 -13.83 -14.98 31.79
C ARG A 325 -15.10 -15.18 32.64
N LYS A 326 -16.16 -15.78 32.07
CA LYS A 326 -17.46 -16.01 32.68
C LYS A 326 -17.87 -17.51 32.59
N PRO A 327 -17.27 -18.42 33.39
CA PRO A 327 -17.47 -19.86 33.23
C PRO A 327 -18.94 -20.31 33.35
N LYS A 328 -19.70 -19.65 34.23
CA LYS A 328 -21.13 -20.04 34.50
C LYS A 328 -22.03 -19.81 33.28
N SER A 329 -21.90 -18.68 32.62
CA SER A 329 -22.74 -18.31 31.47
C SER A 329 -22.14 -18.81 30.14
N GLY A 330 -20.80 -18.87 30.04
CA GLY A 330 -20.11 -19.32 28.82
C GLY A 330 -20.06 -20.83 28.63
N GLY A 331 -20.18 -21.62 29.71
CA GLY A 331 -20.08 -23.09 29.68
C GLY A 331 -21.01 -23.76 28.68
N PRO A 332 -22.34 -23.54 28.76
CA PRO A 332 -23.31 -24.16 27.83
C PRO A 332 -23.06 -23.72 26.36
N ILE A 333 -22.67 -22.47 26.15
CA ILE A 333 -22.42 -21.90 24.83
C ILE A 333 -21.20 -22.58 24.18
N VAL A 334 -20.08 -22.66 24.92
CA VAL A 334 -18.84 -23.28 24.44
C VAL A 334 -19.04 -24.78 24.13
N GLN A 335 -19.74 -25.53 24.98
CA GLN A 335 -19.99 -26.93 24.70
C GLN A 335 -20.79 -27.14 23.43
N LYS A 336 -21.84 -26.36 23.22
CA LYS A 336 -22.66 -26.41 22.01
C LYS A 336 -21.84 -26.12 20.76
N ILE A 337 -21.07 -25.02 20.76
CA ILE A 337 -20.28 -24.61 19.59
C ILE A 337 -19.14 -25.61 19.30
N LEU A 338 -18.41 -26.08 20.30
CA LEU A 338 -17.38 -27.07 20.11
C LEU A 338 -17.93 -28.36 19.49
N HIS A 339 -19.08 -28.84 19.96
CA HIS A 339 -19.74 -29.99 19.37
C HIS A 339 -20.18 -29.74 17.92
N GLN A 340 -20.77 -28.58 17.62
CA GLN A 340 -21.13 -28.22 16.24
C GLN A 340 -19.89 -28.14 15.33
N ALA A 341 -18.82 -27.53 15.80
CA ALA A 341 -17.58 -27.36 15.02
C ALA A 341 -16.88 -28.70 14.71
N THR A 342 -16.87 -29.64 15.67
CA THR A 342 -16.17 -30.93 15.50
C THR A 342 -16.97 -31.93 14.69
N ASP A 343 -18.29 -31.97 14.88
CA ASP A 343 -19.14 -33.06 14.37
C ASP A 343 -19.97 -32.67 13.14
N LEU A 344 -20.31 -31.37 12.98
CA LEU A 344 -21.26 -30.94 11.96
C LEU A 344 -20.64 -30.10 10.85
N VAL A 345 -19.53 -29.38 11.13
CA VAL A 345 -18.90 -28.51 10.12
C VAL A 345 -18.01 -29.32 9.19
N ALA A 346 -18.16 -29.07 7.87
CA ALA A 346 -17.38 -29.75 6.85
C ALA A 346 -15.94 -29.17 6.68
N ASN A 347 -15.74 -27.87 7.02
CA ASN A 347 -14.46 -27.21 6.88
C ASN A 347 -13.42 -27.78 7.87
N PRO A 348 -12.26 -28.29 7.37
CA PRO A 348 -11.24 -28.92 8.22
C PRO A 348 -10.61 -27.90 9.19
N ASP A 349 -10.39 -26.63 8.79
CA ASP A 349 -9.75 -25.63 9.63
C ASP A 349 -10.57 -25.30 10.88
N VAL A 350 -11.91 -25.20 10.71
CA VAL A 350 -12.85 -24.96 11.80
C VAL A 350 -12.88 -26.16 12.75
N ARG A 351 -12.88 -27.37 12.20
CA ARG A 351 -12.89 -28.63 12.98
C ARG A 351 -11.61 -28.79 13.78
N ASP A 352 -10.45 -28.58 13.16
CA ASP A 352 -9.16 -28.67 13.82
C ASP A 352 -9.02 -27.63 14.95
N ARG A 353 -9.51 -26.42 14.71
CA ARG A 353 -9.58 -25.37 15.74
C ARG A 353 -10.50 -25.78 16.90
N GLY A 354 -11.64 -26.43 16.61
CA GLY A 354 -12.54 -26.99 17.60
C GLY A 354 -11.83 -28.04 18.48
N TYR A 355 -11.18 -29.03 17.89
CA TYR A 355 -10.40 -30.03 18.63
C TYR A 355 -9.25 -29.40 19.41
N PHE A 356 -8.57 -28.41 18.86
CA PHE A 356 -7.51 -27.68 19.57
C PHE A 356 -8.05 -27.05 20.87
N TYR A 357 -9.17 -26.32 20.79
CA TYR A 357 -9.77 -25.69 21.99
C TYR A 357 -10.31 -26.73 22.97
N MET A 358 -10.92 -27.82 22.53
CA MET A 358 -11.33 -28.91 23.43
C MET A 358 -10.17 -29.43 24.25
N ARG A 359 -9.05 -29.74 23.61
CA ARG A 359 -7.83 -30.21 24.30
C ARG A 359 -7.24 -29.15 25.22
N LEU A 360 -7.15 -27.90 24.75
CA LEU A 360 -6.60 -26.80 25.53
C LEU A 360 -7.38 -26.57 26.83
N LEU A 361 -8.72 -26.59 26.77
CA LEU A 361 -9.59 -26.38 27.93
C LEU A 361 -9.58 -27.57 28.90
N THR A 362 -9.25 -28.79 28.44
CA THR A 362 -9.15 -29.97 29.28
C THR A 362 -7.78 -30.10 30.00
N MET A 363 -6.74 -29.44 29.51
CA MET A 363 -5.40 -29.51 30.11
C MET A 363 -5.25 -28.61 31.33
N ASP A 364 -5.30 -27.29 31.15
CA ASP A 364 -5.14 -26.30 32.22
C ASP A 364 -5.80 -24.98 31.85
N ALA A 365 -6.65 -24.46 32.73
CA ALA A 365 -7.34 -23.19 32.54
C ALA A 365 -6.40 -21.97 32.50
N ASN A 366 -5.27 -22.02 33.24
CA ASN A 366 -4.29 -20.94 33.24
C ASN A 366 -3.51 -20.89 31.92
N MET A 367 -3.11 -22.06 31.43
CA MET A 367 -2.45 -22.17 30.12
C MET A 367 -3.42 -21.76 29.01
N ALA A 368 -4.69 -22.17 29.05
CA ALA A 368 -5.71 -21.76 28.10
C ALA A 368 -5.88 -20.23 28.09
N THR A 369 -5.91 -19.60 29.25
CA THR A 369 -6.01 -18.14 29.37
C THR A 369 -4.77 -17.46 28.76
N ALA A 370 -3.58 -17.92 29.05
CA ALA A 370 -2.34 -17.37 28.50
C ALA A 370 -2.27 -17.46 26.97
N VAL A 371 -2.75 -18.57 26.38
CA VAL A 371 -2.74 -18.77 24.92
C VAL A 371 -3.83 -17.97 24.23
N VAL A 372 -5.06 -17.98 24.79
CA VAL A 372 -6.24 -17.36 24.13
C VAL A 372 -6.24 -15.84 24.25
N PHE A 373 -5.67 -15.31 25.33
CA PHE A 373 -5.51 -13.86 25.56
C PHE A 373 -4.08 -13.36 25.27
N ALA A 374 -3.24 -14.15 24.62
CA ALA A 374 -1.93 -13.68 24.20
C ALA A 374 -2.08 -12.38 23.38
N ASP A 375 -1.37 -11.33 23.82
CA ASP A 375 -1.36 -10.03 23.15
C ASP A 375 -0.66 -10.18 21.79
N ALA A 376 -1.46 -10.37 20.75
CA ALA A 376 -0.99 -10.14 19.40
C ALA A 376 -0.94 -8.62 19.20
N ALA A 377 0.26 -8.05 19.00
CA ALA A 377 0.40 -6.68 18.57
C ALA A 377 -0.54 -6.42 17.39
N PRO A 378 -1.23 -5.26 17.33
CA PRO A 378 -1.98 -4.91 16.14
C PRO A 378 -1.02 -5.04 14.96
N GLU A 379 -1.36 -5.84 13.97
CA GLU A 379 -0.68 -5.77 12.69
C GLU A 379 -0.80 -4.30 12.26
N GLU A 380 0.29 -3.56 12.41
CA GLU A 380 0.46 -2.40 11.57
C GLU A 380 0.40 -2.99 10.18
N ALA A 381 -0.72 -2.82 9.51
CA ALA A 381 -0.85 -3.17 8.11
C ALA A 381 0.11 -2.27 7.34
N LEU A 382 1.36 -2.63 7.40
CA LEU A 382 2.44 -2.11 6.61
C LEU A 382 2.24 -2.70 5.21
N ASP A 383 1.28 -2.13 4.46
CA ASP A 383 1.28 -2.18 3.00
C ASP A 383 2.53 -1.44 2.45
N LEU A 384 3.64 -1.55 3.18
CA LEU A 384 4.92 -0.99 2.77
C LEU A 384 5.51 -1.93 1.73
N ILE A 385 5.39 -1.52 0.49
CA ILE A 385 6.17 -2.10 -0.61
C ILE A 385 7.63 -2.11 -0.18
N GLN A 386 8.29 -3.25 -0.31
CA GLN A 386 9.72 -3.38 0.02
C GLN A 386 10.52 -2.33 -0.76
N GLN A 387 11.51 -1.71 -0.11
CA GLN A 387 12.22 -0.56 -0.71
C GLN A 387 12.84 -0.86 -2.07
N HIS A 388 13.41 -2.04 -2.26
CA HIS A 388 13.98 -2.43 -3.55
C HIS A 388 12.94 -2.58 -4.67
N VAL A 389 11.74 -3.08 -4.35
CA VAL A 389 10.61 -3.15 -5.30
C VAL A 389 10.12 -1.75 -5.63
N LEU A 390 10.07 -0.86 -4.64
CA LEU A 390 9.68 0.53 -4.81
C LEU A 390 10.65 1.28 -5.73
N ASP A 391 11.97 1.09 -5.55
CA ASP A 391 12.98 1.65 -6.45
C ASP A 391 12.83 1.14 -7.89
N GLN A 392 12.53 -0.16 -8.08
CA GLN A 392 12.24 -0.71 -9.40
C GLN A 392 10.98 -0.09 -10.03
N LEU A 393 9.89 0.06 -9.25
CA LEU A 393 8.66 0.71 -9.72
C LEU A 393 8.92 2.17 -10.12
N ILE A 394 9.74 2.89 -9.38
CA ILE A 394 10.14 4.27 -9.70
C ILE A 394 10.95 4.33 -10.99
N LEU A 395 11.89 3.42 -11.20
CA LEU A 395 12.66 3.34 -12.46
C LEU A 395 11.78 3.04 -13.68
N HIS A 396 10.65 2.38 -13.49
CA HIS A 396 9.61 2.18 -14.48
C HIS A 396 8.52 3.27 -14.46
N GLY A 397 8.68 4.32 -13.66
CA GLY A 397 7.80 5.48 -13.63
C GLY A 397 7.59 6.08 -15.02
N ALA A 398 6.50 6.81 -15.22
CA ALA A 398 6.03 7.31 -16.52
C ALA A 398 5.67 6.20 -17.54
N SER A 399 5.60 4.92 -17.13
CA SER A 399 5.10 3.79 -17.90
C SER A 399 3.80 3.26 -17.31
N LEU A 400 3.22 2.22 -17.92
CA LEU A 400 2.00 1.56 -17.41
C LEU A 400 2.25 0.66 -16.18
N VAL A 401 3.48 0.36 -15.85
CA VAL A 401 3.83 -0.56 -14.75
C VAL A 401 3.30 -0.10 -13.40
N PRO A 402 3.45 1.18 -12.99
CA PRO A 402 2.91 1.64 -11.72
C PRO A 402 1.38 1.61 -11.62
N LEU A 403 0.67 1.63 -12.75
CA LEU A 403 -0.79 1.61 -12.79
C LEU A 403 -1.37 0.23 -12.44
N LEU A 404 -0.56 -0.82 -12.57
CA LEU A 404 -0.97 -2.21 -12.40
C LEU A 404 -0.48 -2.81 -11.07
N GLN A 405 -0.36 -2.00 -10.05
CA GLN A 405 0.18 -2.37 -8.73
C GLN A 405 -0.47 -3.61 -8.11
N GLN A 406 -1.74 -3.86 -8.37
CA GLN A 406 -2.47 -5.02 -7.84
C GLN A 406 -1.94 -6.37 -8.37
N ASN A 407 -1.26 -6.37 -9.54
CA ASN A 407 -0.71 -7.54 -10.20
C ASN A 407 0.82 -7.48 -10.37
N GLN A 408 1.51 -6.80 -9.45
CA GLN A 408 2.94 -6.54 -9.50
C GLN A 408 3.82 -7.76 -9.84
N PRO A 409 3.66 -8.95 -9.22
CA PRO A 409 4.55 -10.08 -9.47
C PRO A 409 4.52 -10.54 -10.93
N VAL A 410 3.35 -10.50 -11.57
CA VAL A 410 3.16 -10.99 -12.95
C VAL A 410 3.69 -10.00 -13.98
N MET A 411 3.47 -8.69 -13.74
CA MET A 411 3.95 -7.66 -14.67
C MET A 411 5.45 -7.46 -14.59
N MET A 412 6.05 -7.50 -13.42
CA MET A 412 7.51 -7.37 -13.26
C MET A 412 8.27 -8.56 -13.85
N GLN A 413 7.68 -9.75 -13.95
CA GLN A 413 8.29 -10.89 -14.64
C GLN A 413 8.42 -10.70 -16.16
N LYS A 414 7.54 -9.89 -16.75
CA LYS A 414 7.51 -9.65 -18.23
C LYS A 414 8.26 -8.39 -18.64
N VAL A 415 8.58 -7.50 -17.70
CA VAL A 415 9.32 -6.25 -17.95
C VAL A 415 10.78 -6.48 -17.59
N ARG A 416 11.70 -5.94 -18.40
CA ARG A 416 13.12 -6.02 -18.09
C ARG A 416 13.39 -5.34 -16.75
N HIS A 417 13.97 -6.07 -15.79
CA HIS A 417 14.35 -5.51 -14.50
C HIS A 417 15.43 -4.45 -14.69
N ARG A 418 15.15 -3.23 -14.25
CA ARG A 418 16.13 -2.16 -14.13
C ARG A 418 16.61 -2.11 -12.69
N PHE A 419 17.86 -2.42 -12.47
CA PHE A 419 18.48 -2.31 -11.15
C PHE A 419 19.22 -0.98 -11.04
N MET A 420 19.28 -0.46 -9.80
CA MET A 420 20.17 0.66 -9.51
C MET A 420 21.62 0.26 -9.80
N PRO A 421 22.37 1.03 -10.61
CA PRO A 421 23.80 0.77 -10.83
C PRO A 421 24.55 0.84 -9.50
N ASP A 422 25.35 -0.19 -9.20
CA ASP A 422 26.15 -0.24 -7.98
C ASP A 422 27.28 0.80 -8.05
N SER A 423 27.42 1.57 -6.96
CA SER A 423 28.40 2.66 -6.86
C SER A 423 28.75 2.89 -5.39
N PRO A 424 29.96 3.38 -5.09
CA PRO A 424 30.30 3.81 -3.74
C PRO A 424 29.39 4.90 -3.16
N ALA A 425 28.80 5.72 -4.02
CA ALA A 425 27.87 6.78 -3.63
C ALA A 425 26.43 6.31 -3.42
N LEU A 426 26.08 5.06 -3.80
CA LEU A 426 24.74 4.54 -3.69
C LEU A 426 24.34 4.33 -2.22
N GLU A 427 23.17 4.84 -1.86
CA GLU A 427 22.58 4.66 -0.54
C GLU A 427 22.42 3.16 -0.18
N PRO A 428 22.75 2.73 1.06
CA PRO A 428 22.67 1.33 1.46
C PRO A 428 21.28 0.72 1.29
N SER A 429 20.22 1.51 1.48
CA SER A 429 18.82 1.08 1.36
C SER A 429 18.40 0.76 -0.08
N ALA A 430 19.10 1.31 -1.07
CA ALA A 430 18.85 1.08 -2.50
C ALA A 430 19.68 -0.07 -3.09
N ARG A 431 20.62 -0.64 -2.31
CA ARG A 431 21.44 -1.77 -2.76
C ARG A 431 20.60 -3.05 -2.80
N PRO A 432 20.64 -3.81 -3.90
CA PRO A 432 19.99 -5.11 -3.95
C PRO A 432 20.59 -6.03 -2.88
N HIS A 433 19.76 -6.60 -2.01
CA HIS A 433 20.23 -7.58 -1.05
C HIS A 433 20.79 -8.81 -1.79
N ALA A 434 21.98 -9.26 -1.42
CA ALA A 434 22.68 -10.41 -2.02
C ALA A 434 21.88 -11.73 -2.02
N SER A 435 20.78 -11.80 -1.28
CA SER A 435 19.89 -12.96 -1.18
C SER A 435 18.93 -13.13 -2.38
N THR A 436 18.78 -12.15 -3.26
CA THR A 436 17.84 -12.24 -4.39
C THR A 436 18.47 -12.88 -5.65
N HIS A 437 19.78 -13.14 -5.64
CA HIS A 437 20.48 -13.75 -6.78
C HIS A 437 20.48 -15.29 -6.79
N MET A 438 19.86 -15.98 -5.81
CA MET A 438 19.93 -17.45 -5.71
C MET A 438 18.80 -18.22 -6.40
N HIS A 439 17.83 -17.59 -7.04
CA HIS A 439 16.72 -18.29 -7.70
C HIS A 439 16.39 -17.78 -9.11
N ALA A 440 17.41 -17.50 -9.90
CA ALA A 440 17.25 -17.44 -11.35
C ALA A 440 18.02 -18.58 -11.99
N GLU A 441 17.66 -19.82 -11.69
CA GLU A 441 17.99 -20.92 -12.57
C GLU A 441 17.15 -20.79 -13.85
N PRO A 442 17.78 -20.86 -15.04
CA PRO A 442 17.03 -20.88 -16.27
C PRO A 442 16.23 -22.20 -16.29
N SER A 443 14.91 -22.10 -16.23
CA SER A 443 14.04 -23.24 -16.49
C SER A 443 14.41 -23.83 -17.83
N GLN A 444 15.02 -25.02 -17.82
CA GLN A 444 15.21 -25.85 -18.99
C GLN A 444 13.82 -26.20 -19.52
N TYR A 445 13.42 -25.52 -20.59
CA TYR A 445 12.31 -26.00 -21.40
C TYR A 445 12.75 -27.33 -22.01
N HIS A 446 12.21 -28.43 -21.48
CA HIS A 446 12.18 -29.68 -22.21
C HIS A 446 11.37 -29.46 -23.48
N THR A 447 12.04 -29.39 -24.61
CA THR A 447 11.46 -29.61 -25.91
C THR A 447 10.94 -31.03 -25.93
N MET A 448 9.62 -31.20 -25.86
CA MET A 448 9.01 -32.46 -26.28
C MET A 448 9.31 -32.65 -27.77
N HIS A 449 10.13 -33.63 -28.08
CA HIS A 449 10.21 -34.18 -29.41
C HIS A 449 8.88 -34.90 -29.70
N ASP A 450 8.16 -34.41 -30.72
CA ASP A 450 7.19 -35.20 -31.42
C ASP A 450 7.92 -36.38 -32.09
N THR A 451 7.68 -37.54 -31.57
CA THR A 451 7.95 -38.77 -32.32
C THR A 451 6.62 -39.21 -32.94
N ASP A 452 6.49 -38.93 -34.24
CA ASP A 452 5.60 -39.66 -35.12
C ASP A 452 5.97 -41.15 -35.04
N ASP A 453 5.02 -41.98 -34.65
CA ASP A 453 5.03 -43.40 -34.94
C ASP A 453 3.67 -43.79 -35.53
N GLU A 454 3.68 -43.93 -36.86
CA GLU A 454 2.77 -44.76 -37.60
C GLU A 454 2.81 -46.20 -37.11
N ALA A 455 1.66 -46.82 -36.92
CA ALA A 455 1.38 -48.23 -37.24
C ALA A 455 -0.07 -48.56 -36.86
N VAL A 456 -0.90 -48.71 -37.87
CA VAL A 456 -1.45 -50.00 -38.40
C VAL A 456 -2.11 -50.90 -37.32
N TYR A 457 -3.35 -50.97 -37.36
CA TYR A 457 -4.46 -51.93 -37.38
C TYR A 457 -5.71 -51.41 -36.73
#